data_a68dd03b332e6264b69d50b1eb9916ea
#
_entry.id   a68dd03b332e6264b69d50b1eb9916ea
#
_cell.length_a   1.000
_cell.length_b   1.000
_cell.length_c   1.000
_cell.angle_alpha   90.00
_cell.angle_beta   90.00
_cell.angle_gamma   90.00
#
_symmetry.space_group_name_H-M   'P 1'
#
loop_
_entity.id
_entity.type
_entity.pdbx_description
1 polymer ?
#
loop_
_entity_poly.entity_id
_entity_poly.type
_entity_poly.pdbx_seq_one_letter_code
_entity_poly.pdbx_strand_id
1 'polypeptide(L)'
;MRSIAFVLATFVASAPAAAQGWEEYSYPDYAFSVAFPANPQVDTTTYQIADNRSVPARIYSVRQANVVFSMIVAELEGTNLTESAVIDHAIKMLSQSATVRLNIPARIYQVYGRQLTVEGADGSRSMVQLFDYKNRLYQIEAKALPDQNVSNPQSDVVRFHQSLDFTDGGSNRSEEAVRAIREVCRGLVNPAFGAGLDDPACTVR
;
A
#
# COMPACT_ATOMS: atom_id res chain seq x y z
N MET A 1 -22.73 60.22 34.39
CA MET A 1 -22.81 59.39 33.19
C MET A 1 -21.75 58.31 33.28
N ARG A 2 -22.13 57.04 33.52
CA ARG A 2 -21.20 55.90 33.66
C ARG A 2 -21.27 55.10 32.35
N SER A 3 -20.16 55.09 31.60
CA SER A 3 -20.01 54.28 30.36
C SER A 3 -19.61 52.85 30.74
N ILE A 4 -20.45 51.89 30.38
CA ILE A 4 -20.17 50.46 30.51
C ILE A 4 -19.54 49.98 29.19
N ALA A 5 -18.25 49.58 29.22
CA ALA A 5 -17.56 48.98 28.09
C ALA A 5 -17.86 47.47 28.08
N PHE A 6 -18.52 47.00 27.02
CA PHE A 6 -18.75 45.60 26.76
C PHE A 6 -17.50 45.04 26.06
N VAL A 7 -16.79 44.14 26.75
CA VAL A 7 -15.69 43.35 26.13
C VAL A 7 -16.28 42.09 25.50
N LEU A 8 -16.29 42.06 24.17
CA LEU A 8 -16.70 40.88 23.40
C LEU A 8 -15.52 39.89 23.32
N ALA A 9 -15.57 38.82 24.09
CA ALA A 9 -14.58 37.75 24.02
C ALA A 9 -14.90 36.83 22.81
N THR A 10 -14.12 36.91 21.75
CA THR A 10 -14.17 35.99 20.61
C THR A 10 -13.47 34.70 20.98
N PHE A 11 -14.24 33.61 21.18
CA PHE A 11 -13.74 32.25 21.27
C PHE A 11 -13.33 31.78 19.88
N VAL A 12 -12.06 31.71 19.60
CA VAL A 12 -11.52 31.00 18.43
C VAL A 12 -11.52 29.51 18.77
N ALA A 13 -12.50 28.78 18.24
CA ALA A 13 -12.50 27.32 18.29
C ALA A 13 -11.38 26.81 17.37
N SER A 14 -10.24 26.43 17.94
CA SER A 14 -9.21 25.66 17.23
C SER A 14 -9.77 24.27 16.96
N ALA A 15 -10.16 23.99 15.71
CA ALA A 15 -10.44 22.61 15.27
C ALA A 15 -9.15 21.79 15.47
N PRO A 16 -9.24 20.59 16.08
CA PRO A 16 -8.08 19.69 16.14
C PRO A 16 -7.66 19.41 14.71
N ALA A 17 -6.41 19.74 14.36
CA ALA A 17 -5.80 19.20 13.15
C ALA A 17 -5.77 17.69 13.36
N ALA A 18 -6.66 16.96 12.66
CA ALA A 18 -6.59 15.53 12.61
C ALA A 18 -5.17 15.19 12.12
N ALA A 19 -4.39 14.55 12.97
CA ALA A 19 -3.11 13.99 12.58
C ALA A 19 -3.44 13.01 11.45
N GLN A 20 -3.16 13.40 10.18
CA GLN A 20 -3.33 12.55 9.02
C GLN A 20 -2.32 11.41 9.17
N GLY A 21 -2.77 10.35 9.87
CA GLY A 21 -2.03 9.11 10.02
C GLY A 21 -2.24 8.24 8.80
N TRP A 22 -1.27 7.38 8.53
CA TRP A 22 -1.44 6.30 7.57
C TRP A 22 -2.57 5.38 8.04
N GLU A 23 -3.52 5.10 7.15
CA GLU A 23 -4.64 4.20 7.39
C GLU A 23 -4.62 3.06 6.39
N GLU A 24 -4.99 1.86 6.83
CA GLU A 24 -5.14 0.69 5.97
C GLU A 24 -6.53 0.70 5.32
N TYR A 25 -6.54 0.54 4.01
CA TYR A 25 -7.75 0.45 3.19
C TYR A 25 -7.83 -0.96 2.61
N SER A 26 -8.94 -1.64 2.88
CA SER A 26 -9.22 -2.99 2.38
C SER A 26 -10.21 -2.96 1.22
N TYR A 27 -9.88 -3.70 0.16
CA TYR A 27 -10.67 -3.80 -1.07
C TYR A 27 -10.98 -5.28 -1.37
N PRO A 28 -11.94 -5.88 -0.67
CA PRO A 28 -12.22 -7.32 -0.77
C PRO A 28 -12.57 -7.78 -2.19
N ASP A 29 -13.30 -6.96 -2.97
CA ASP A 29 -13.64 -7.25 -4.36
C ASP A 29 -12.40 -7.41 -5.26
N TYR A 30 -11.30 -6.81 -4.86
CA TYR A 30 -10.00 -6.86 -5.55
C TYR A 30 -8.94 -7.63 -4.76
N ALA A 31 -9.34 -8.31 -3.68
CA ALA A 31 -8.52 -9.20 -2.87
C ALA A 31 -7.21 -8.59 -2.37
N PHE A 32 -7.19 -7.30 -1.99
CA PHE A 32 -6.03 -6.66 -1.39
C PHE A 32 -6.38 -5.65 -0.29
N SER A 33 -5.39 -5.36 0.55
CA SER A 33 -5.34 -4.18 1.42
C SER A 33 -4.02 -3.44 1.24
N VAL A 34 -4.04 -2.13 1.50
CA VAL A 34 -2.84 -1.28 1.44
C VAL A 34 -3.05 -0.03 2.29
N ALA A 35 -1.98 0.46 2.93
CA ALA A 35 -2.05 1.69 3.70
C ALA A 35 -1.76 2.92 2.83
N PHE A 36 -2.57 3.97 2.99
CA PHE A 36 -2.35 5.29 2.38
C PHE A 36 -2.21 6.38 3.45
N PRO A 37 -1.49 7.47 3.15
CA PRO A 37 -1.36 8.60 4.08
C PRO A 37 -2.63 9.45 4.23
N ALA A 38 -3.63 9.24 3.39
CA ALA A 38 -4.95 9.87 3.43
C ALA A 38 -5.93 8.98 2.65
N ASN A 39 -7.22 9.33 2.68
CA ASN A 39 -8.25 8.62 1.89
C ASN A 39 -7.92 8.70 0.39
N PRO A 40 -7.71 7.55 -0.31
CA PRO A 40 -7.35 7.56 -1.71
C PRO A 40 -8.51 7.98 -2.61
N GLN A 41 -8.20 8.75 -3.64
CA GLN A 41 -9.08 8.92 -4.78
C GLN A 41 -9.09 7.62 -5.58
N VAL A 42 -10.28 7.19 -5.99
CA VAL A 42 -10.48 5.94 -6.75
C VAL A 42 -11.06 6.27 -8.10
N ASP A 43 -10.33 5.94 -9.16
CA ASP A 43 -10.75 6.16 -10.54
C ASP A 43 -10.79 4.84 -11.32
N THR A 44 -11.68 4.77 -12.30
CA THR A 44 -11.68 3.70 -13.31
C THR A 44 -10.82 4.10 -14.49
N THR A 45 -10.03 3.16 -14.98
CA THR A 45 -9.13 3.37 -16.13
C THR A 45 -9.03 2.09 -16.96
N THR A 46 -8.18 2.09 -17.94
CA THR A 46 -7.78 0.88 -18.67
C THR A 46 -6.27 0.67 -18.55
N TYR A 47 -5.87 -0.57 -18.49
CA TYR A 47 -4.46 -0.96 -18.48
C TYR A 47 -4.12 -1.66 -19.79
N GLN A 48 -3.06 -1.21 -20.46
CA GLN A 48 -2.60 -1.84 -21.70
C GLN A 48 -1.80 -3.10 -21.36
N ILE A 49 -2.22 -4.22 -21.93
CA ILE A 49 -1.56 -5.52 -21.81
C ILE A 49 -0.91 -5.91 -23.14
N ALA A 50 -0.24 -7.07 -23.17
CA ALA A 50 0.33 -7.60 -24.40
C ALA A 50 -0.68 -7.62 -25.57
N ASP A 51 -0.18 -7.63 -26.81
CA ASP A 51 -0.96 -7.64 -28.04
C ASP A 51 -1.83 -6.39 -28.27
N ASN A 52 -1.42 -5.24 -27.72
CA ASN A 52 -2.14 -3.95 -27.81
C ASN A 52 -3.59 -3.99 -27.31
N ARG A 53 -3.91 -4.98 -26.50
CA ARG A 53 -5.20 -5.06 -25.83
C ARG A 53 -5.20 -4.21 -24.56
N SER A 54 -6.36 -3.66 -24.21
CA SER A 54 -6.57 -2.98 -22.95
C SER A 54 -7.60 -3.72 -22.13
N VAL A 55 -7.38 -3.79 -20.84
CA VAL A 55 -8.29 -4.40 -19.87
C VAL A 55 -8.79 -3.36 -18.90
N PRO A 56 -9.96 -3.54 -18.28
CA PRO A 56 -10.45 -2.69 -17.21
C PRO A 56 -9.45 -2.66 -16.06
N ALA A 57 -9.27 -1.46 -15.48
CA ALA A 57 -8.43 -1.28 -14.33
C ALA A 57 -9.01 -0.23 -13.37
N ARG A 58 -8.59 -0.28 -12.12
CA ARG A 58 -8.81 0.76 -11.13
C ARG A 58 -7.50 1.32 -10.65
N ILE A 59 -7.48 2.62 -10.40
CA ILE A 59 -6.35 3.31 -9.78
C ILE A 59 -6.81 3.94 -8.47
N TYR A 60 -6.08 3.70 -7.42
CA TYR A 60 -6.21 4.29 -6.10
C TYR A 60 -5.02 5.20 -5.88
N SER A 61 -5.22 6.47 -5.61
CA SER A 61 -4.09 7.40 -5.53
C SER A 61 -4.25 8.44 -4.43
N VAL A 62 -3.11 8.80 -3.84
CA VAL A 62 -2.97 9.91 -2.89
C VAL A 62 -1.72 10.68 -3.25
N ARG A 63 -1.81 12.00 -3.25
CA ARG A 63 -0.65 12.87 -3.31
C ARG A 63 -0.40 13.47 -1.93
N GLN A 64 0.80 13.25 -1.40
CA GLN A 64 1.26 13.87 -0.17
C GLN A 64 2.61 14.56 -0.43
N ALA A 65 2.65 15.86 -0.22
CA ALA A 65 3.81 16.70 -0.57
C ALA A 65 4.26 16.45 -2.02
N ASN A 66 5.50 16.03 -2.24
CA ASN A 66 6.07 15.73 -3.55
C ASN A 66 6.00 14.24 -3.93
N VAL A 67 5.25 13.41 -3.20
CA VAL A 67 5.08 12.00 -3.53
C VAL A 67 3.66 11.69 -3.95
N VAL A 68 3.53 10.91 -5.01
CA VAL A 68 2.27 10.28 -5.43
C VAL A 68 2.36 8.81 -5.10
N PHE A 69 1.47 8.35 -4.24
CA PHE A 69 1.25 6.95 -3.90
C PHE A 69 0.10 6.43 -4.75
N SER A 70 0.31 5.37 -5.48
CA SER A 70 -0.73 4.79 -6.33
C SER A 70 -0.72 3.28 -6.32
N MET A 71 -1.91 2.71 -6.40
CA MET A 71 -2.15 1.29 -6.59
C MET A 71 -3.05 1.11 -7.80
N ILE A 72 -2.60 0.35 -8.79
CA ILE A 72 -3.39 -0.02 -9.97
C ILE A 72 -3.70 -1.51 -9.88
N VAL A 73 -4.96 -1.85 -10.13
CA VAL A 73 -5.41 -3.24 -10.26
C VAL A 73 -6.06 -3.39 -11.61
N ALA A 74 -5.46 -4.22 -12.49
CA ALA A 74 -5.97 -4.51 -13.82
C ALA A 74 -6.55 -5.92 -13.88
N GLU A 75 -7.72 -6.07 -14.47
CA GLU A 75 -8.43 -7.34 -14.57
C GLU A 75 -7.95 -8.11 -15.80
N LEU A 76 -7.35 -9.30 -15.59
CA LEU A 76 -6.76 -10.11 -16.66
C LEU A 76 -7.65 -11.29 -17.06
N GLU A 77 -8.86 -11.38 -16.51
CA GLU A 77 -9.77 -12.47 -16.81
C GLU A 77 -10.03 -12.60 -18.33
N GLY A 78 -9.96 -13.84 -18.83
CA GLY A 78 -10.13 -14.13 -20.26
C GLY A 78 -8.96 -13.74 -21.16
N THR A 79 -7.83 -13.30 -20.61
CA THR A 79 -6.65 -12.91 -21.43
C THR A 79 -5.76 -14.09 -21.84
N ASN A 80 -5.78 -15.18 -21.11
CA ASN A 80 -4.91 -16.36 -21.28
C ASN A 80 -3.40 -16.02 -21.27
N LEU A 81 -3.01 -14.91 -20.63
CA LEU A 81 -1.61 -14.52 -20.44
C LEU A 81 -1.00 -15.28 -19.28
N THR A 82 0.27 -15.62 -19.40
CA THR A 82 1.04 -16.16 -18.28
C THR A 82 1.48 -15.03 -17.36
N GLU A 83 1.70 -15.31 -16.07
CA GLU A 83 2.22 -14.37 -15.08
C GLU A 83 3.47 -13.63 -15.58
N SER A 84 4.44 -14.37 -16.13
CA SER A 84 5.66 -13.77 -16.69
C SER A 84 5.37 -12.81 -17.84
N ALA A 85 4.47 -13.17 -18.76
CA ALA A 85 4.13 -12.31 -19.89
C ALA A 85 3.46 -11.01 -19.45
N VAL A 86 2.61 -11.06 -18.42
CA VAL A 86 1.98 -9.88 -17.83
C VAL A 86 3.00 -8.97 -17.19
N ILE A 87 3.86 -9.51 -16.33
CA ILE A 87 4.89 -8.75 -15.61
C ILE A 87 5.93 -8.17 -16.58
N ASP A 88 6.42 -8.97 -17.54
CA ASP A 88 7.41 -8.51 -18.52
C ASP A 88 6.83 -7.39 -19.41
N HIS A 89 5.55 -7.50 -19.79
CA HIS A 89 4.88 -6.43 -20.53
C HIS A 89 4.77 -5.14 -19.71
N ALA A 90 4.37 -5.24 -18.43
CA ALA A 90 4.30 -4.08 -17.52
C ALA A 90 5.67 -3.39 -17.37
N ILE A 91 6.74 -4.17 -17.21
CA ILE A 91 8.12 -3.64 -17.17
C ILE A 91 8.47 -2.93 -18.49
N LYS A 92 8.12 -3.53 -19.62
CA LYS A 92 8.36 -2.93 -20.95
C LYS A 92 7.64 -1.59 -21.09
N MET A 93 6.39 -1.50 -20.66
CA MET A 93 5.62 -0.26 -20.68
C MET A 93 6.27 0.83 -19.82
N LEU A 94 6.69 0.51 -18.61
CA LEU A 94 7.42 1.43 -17.73
C LEU A 94 8.74 1.90 -18.38
N SER A 95 9.45 0.98 -19.07
CA SER A 95 10.72 1.27 -19.73
C SER A 95 10.60 2.18 -20.96
N GLN A 96 9.40 2.32 -21.54
CA GLN A 96 9.16 3.22 -22.68
C GLN A 96 9.15 4.70 -22.27
N SER A 97 8.69 4.99 -21.06
CA SER A 97 8.54 6.35 -20.54
C SER A 97 9.61 6.77 -19.55
N ALA A 98 10.42 5.82 -19.08
CA ALA A 98 11.40 6.06 -18.03
C ALA A 98 12.57 5.05 -18.07
N THR A 99 13.63 5.32 -17.34
CA THR A 99 14.78 4.42 -17.22
C THR A 99 14.61 3.49 -16.02
N VAL A 100 14.58 2.18 -16.25
CA VAL A 100 14.62 1.19 -15.16
C VAL A 100 16.06 1.06 -14.66
N ARG A 101 16.30 1.48 -13.42
CA ARG A 101 17.63 1.44 -12.76
C ARG A 101 17.86 0.15 -12.00
N LEU A 102 16.79 -0.43 -11.47
CA LEU A 102 16.83 -1.68 -10.70
C LEU A 102 15.63 -2.54 -11.10
N ASN A 103 15.84 -3.84 -11.21
CA ASN A 103 14.79 -4.82 -11.44
C ASN A 103 15.15 -6.11 -10.71
N ILE A 104 14.55 -6.34 -9.55
CA ILE A 104 14.85 -7.47 -8.67
C ILE A 104 13.58 -8.26 -8.35
N PRO A 105 13.69 -9.54 -7.97
CA PRO A 105 12.57 -10.31 -7.48
C PRO A 105 11.93 -9.64 -6.26
N ALA A 106 10.59 -9.67 -6.20
CA ALA A 106 9.80 -9.28 -5.05
C ALA A 106 8.86 -10.44 -4.67
N ARG A 107 8.42 -10.45 -3.42
CA ARG A 107 7.48 -11.48 -2.94
C ARG A 107 6.63 -10.94 -1.79
N ILE A 108 5.34 -11.22 -1.86
CA ILE A 108 4.40 -11.07 -0.77
C ILE A 108 3.83 -12.47 -0.50
N TYR A 109 4.20 -13.10 0.62
CA TYR A 109 3.90 -14.50 0.95
C TYR A 109 4.30 -15.47 -0.18
N GLN A 110 3.33 -16.10 -0.84
CA GLN A 110 3.53 -17.03 -1.95
C GLN A 110 3.37 -16.36 -3.31
N VAL A 111 3.04 -15.08 -3.35
CA VAL A 111 2.91 -14.33 -4.60
C VAL A 111 4.26 -13.74 -4.98
N TYR A 112 4.77 -14.16 -6.12
CA TYR A 112 6.03 -13.67 -6.66
C TYR A 112 5.76 -12.49 -7.60
N GLY A 113 6.76 -11.63 -7.72
CA GLY A 113 6.65 -10.43 -8.54
C GLY A 113 8.00 -9.79 -8.79
N ARG A 114 7.97 -8.52 -9.17
CA ARG A 114 9.18 -7.72 -9.44
C ARG A 114 9.12 -6.41 -8.69
N GLN A 115 10.26 -5.96 -8.20
CA GLN A 115 10.46 -4.62 -7.69
C GLN A 115 11.39 -3.85 -8.61
N LEU A 116 10.98 -2.65 -8.99
CA LEU A 116 11.70 -1.78 -9.89
C LEU A 116 12.02 -0.46 -9.20
N THR A 117 13.18 0.11 -9.55
CA THR A 117 13.43 1.54 -9.37
C THR A 117 13.46 2.18 -10.75
N VAL A 118 12.64 3.20 -10.93
CA VAL A 118 12.43 3.85 -12.23
C VAL A 118 12.76 5.33 -12.10
N GLU A 119 13.46 5.88 -13.10
CA GLU A 119 13.79 7.30 -13.18
C GLU A 119 13.18 7.90 -14.43
N GLY A 120 12.27 8.86 -14.24
CA GLY A 120 11.61 9.60 -15.32
C GLY A 120 12.54 10.60 -15.98
N ALA A 121 12.25 10.94 -17.25
CA ALA A 121 12.99 11.97 -17.99
C ALA A 121 12.88 13.35 -17.34
N ASP A 122 11.83 13.58 -16.54
CA ASP A 122 11.60 14.77 -15.74
C ASP A 122 12.40 14.81 -14.43
N GLY A 123 13.20 13.78 -14.13
CA GLY A 123 13.94 13.64 -12.88
C GLY A 123 13.12 13.04 -11.72
N SER A 124 11.87 12.67 -11.96
CA SER A 124 11.08 11.92 -10.97
C SER A 124 11.69 10.54 -10.73
N ARG A 125 11.48 10.00 -9.52
CA ARG A 125 11.94 8.66 -9.15
C ARG A 125 10.78 7.87 -8.57
N SER A 126 10.60 6.65 -9.09
CA SER A 126 9.56 5.74 -8.61
C SER A 126 10.17 4.45 -8.08
N MET A 127 9.63 3.96 -6.96
CA MET A 127 9.67 2.55 -6.61
C MET A 127 8.36 1.93 -7.10
N VAL A 128 8.45 0.84 -7.84
CA VAL A 128 7.29 0.11 -8.38
C VAL A 128 7.41 -1.35 -8.00
N GLN A 129 6.33 -1.97 -7.55
CA GLN A 129 6.24 -3.43 -7.44
C GLN A 129 5.08 -3.92 -8.30
N LEU A 130 5.31 -5.05 -8.95
CA LEU A 130 4.39 -5.70 -9.88
C LEU A 130 4.14 -7.12 -9.40
N PHE A 131 2.88 -7.51 -9.30
CA PHE A 131 2.45 -8.86 -8.93
C PHE A 131 1.31 -9.28 -9.85
N ASP A 132 1.33 -10.53 -10.31
CA ASP A 132 0.17 -11.19 -10.89
C ASP A 132 -0.41 -12.14 -9.85
N TYR A 133 -1.68 -11.95 -9.51
CA TYR A 133 -2.37 -12.77 -8.54
C TYR A 133 -3.84 -12.92 -8.90
N LYS A 134 -4.34 -14.16 -8.99
CA LYS A 134 -5.74 -14.46 -9.29
C LYS A 134 -6.28 -13.72 -10.52
N ASN A 135 -5.57 -13.82 -11.65
CA ASN A 135 -5.91 -13.16 -12.90
C ASN A 135 -6.04 -11.61 -12.78
N ARG A 136 -5.22 -11.01 -11.93
CA ARG A 136 -5.11 -9.55 -11.80
C ARG A 136 -3.66 -9.12 -11.71
N LEU A 137 -3.33 -8.06 -12.45
CA LEU A 137 -2.07 -7.38 -12.25
C LEU A 137 -2.23 -6.30 -11.19
N TYR A 138 -1.37 -6.33 -10.21
CA TYR A 138 -1.24 -5.32 -9.16
C TYR A 138 0.04 -4.56 -9.37
N GLN A 139 -0.08 -3.25 -9.58
CA GLN A 139 1.06 -2.33 -9.68
C GLN A 139 0.96 -1.33 -8.54
N ILE A 140 1.87 -1.42 -7.57
CA ILE A 140 2.00 -0.44 -6.49
C ILE A 140 3.19 0.46 -6.80
N GLU A 141 2.99 1.77 -6.77
CA GLU A 141 4.00 2.77 -7.12
C GLU A 141 4.00 3.92 -6.13
N ALA A 142 5.18 4.27 -5.64
CA ALA A 142 5.43 5.54 -4.97
C ALA A 142 6.37 6.37 -5.84
N LYS A 143 5.84 7.46 -6.42
CA LYS A 143 6.56 8.36 -7.32
C LYS A 143 6.92 9.65 -6.60
N ALA A 144 8.21 9.87 -6.37
CA ALA A 144 8.74 11.15 -5.92
C ALA A 144 8.91 12.08 -7.13
N LEU A 145 8.19 13.21 -7.09
CA LEU A 145 8.29 14.26 -8.10
C LEU A 145 9.58 15.06 -7.90
N PRO A 146 10.15 15.63 -8.96
CA PRO A 146 11.34 16.45 -8.86
C PRO A 146 11.02 17.71 -8.03
N ASP A 147 11.53 17.76 -6.82
CA ASP A 147 11.46 18.94 -5.95
C ASP A 147 12.79 19.08 -5.19
N GLN A 148 13.42 20.24 -5.36
CA GLN A 148 14.73 20.49 -4.77
C GLN A 148 14.66 20.83 -3.26
N ASN A 149 13.46 21.11 -2.74
CA ASN A 149 13.27 21.66 -1.40
C ASN A 149 12.65 20.68 -0.39
N VAL A 150 12.29 19.45 -0.82
CA VAL A 150 11.65 18.48 0.07
C VAL A 150 12.61 17.33 0.37
N SER A 151 12.76 17.03 1.65
CA SER A 151 13.49 15.82 2.11
C SER A 151 12.88 14.57 1.50
N ASN A 152 13.72 13.66 1.02
CA ASN A 152 13.30 12.39 0.44
C ASN A 152 12.49 11.56 1.46
N PRO A 153 11.19 11.31 1.23
CA PRO A 153 10.32 10.59 2.16
C PRO A 153 10.52 9.07 2.06
N GLN A 154 11.76 8.62 2.11
CA GLN A 154 12.11 7.20 1.90
C GLN A 154 11.37 6.27 2.87
N SER A 155 11.13 6.71 4.10
CA SER A 155 10.35 5.96 5.10
C SER A 155 8.90 5.72 4.64
N ASP A 156 8.26 6.73 4.05
CA ASP A 156 6.87 6.65 3.59
C ASP A 156 6.76 5.78 2.34
N VAL A 157 7.74 5.87 1.42
CA VAL A 157 7.84 4.99 0.25
C VAL A 157 7.95 3.53 0.67
N VAL A 158 8.85 3.22 1.61
CA VAL A 158 9.02 1.85 2.13
C VAL A 158 7.74 1.39 2.85
N ARG A 159 7.16 2.24 3.70
CA ARG A 159 5.91 1.94 4.40
C ARG A 159 4.79 1.58 3.45
N PHE A 160 4.61 2.37 2.38
CA PHE A 160 3.60 2.12 1.37
C PHE A 160 3.76 0.74 0.72
N HIS A 161 4.96 0.43 0.24
CA HIS A 161 5.23 -0.84 -0.42
C HIS A 161 5.11 -2.05 0.51
N GLN A 162 5.48 -1.90 1.78
CA GLN A 162 5.38 -2.96 2.78
C GLN A 162 3.96 -3.18 3.29
N SER A 163 3.05 -2.23 3.05
CA SER A 163 1.66 -2.32 3.50
C SER A 163 0.75 -3.12 2.57
N LEU A 164 1.21 -3.44 1.35
CA LEU A 164 0.41 -4.24 0.43
C LEU A 164 0.25 -5.67 0.96
N ASP A 165 -0.98 -6.11 1.07
CA ASP A 165 -1.34 -7.47 1.45
C ASP A 165 -2.45 -8.03 0.54
N PHE A 166 -2.43 -9.35 0.30
CA PHE A 166 -3.46 -10.06 -0.48
C PHE A 166 -4.43 -10.76 0.47
N THR A 167 -5.66 -10.23 0.56
CA THR A 167 -6.64 -10.61 1.59
C THR A 167 -7.21 -12.01 1.42
N ASP A 168 -7.26 -12.57 0.20
CA ASP A 168 -7.78 -13.92 -0.07
C ASP A 168 -6.77 -15.05 0.18
N GLY A 169 -5.50 -14.73 0.29
CA GLY A 169 -4.44 -15.71 0.58
C GLY A 169 -3.82 -15.50 1.96
N GLY A 170 -4.12 -14.34 2.55
CA GLY A 170 -3.53 -13.89 3.80
C GLY A 170 -4.43 -14.03 5.02
N SER A 171 -5.75 -14.19 4.83
CA SER A 171 -6.64 -14.42 5.99
C SER A 171 -6.25 -15.66 6.78
N ASN A 172 -5.69 -16.67 6.11
CA ASN A 172 -5.08 -17.80 6.79
C ASN A 172 -3.85 -17.42 7.64
N ARG A 173 -3.15 -16.33 7.33
CA ARG A 173 -1.93 -15.96 8.07
C ARG A 173 -2.24 -15.25 9.37
N SER A 174 -3.22 -14.35 9.41
CA SER A 174 -3.64 -13.76 10.68
C SER A 174 -4.28 -14.83 11.56
N GLU A 175 -5.10 -15.71 11.01
CA GLU A 175 -5.68 -16.83 11.76
C GLU A 175 -4.64 -17.90 12.10
N GLU A 176 -3.71 -18.22 11.19
CA GLU A 176 -2.65 -19.20 11.40
C GLU A 176 -1.56 -18.63 12.34
N ALA A 177 -1.19 -17.35 12.23
CA ALA A 177 -0.33 -16.66 13.17
C ALA A 177 -0.99 -16.51 14.54
N VAL A 178 -2.26 -16.14 14.60
CA VAL A 178 -3.05 -16.10 15.84
C VAL A 178 -3.22 -17.50 16.42
N ARG A 179 -3.42 -18.53 15.59
CA ARG A 179 -3.49 -19.93 16.02
C ARG A 179 -2.13 -20.40 16.52
N ALA A 180 -1.01 -20.11 15.81
CA ALA A 180 0.34 -20.45 16.24
C ALA A 180 0.73 -19.75 17.53
N ILE A 181 0.46 -18.45 17.67
CA ILE A 181 0.66 -17.69 18.91
C ILE A 181 -0.19 -18.28 20.04
N ARG A 182 -1.45 -18.61 19.75
CA ARG A 182 -2.36 -19.21 20.75
C ARG A 182 -1.94 -20.63 21.14
N GLU A 183 -1.35 -21.41 20.22
CA GLU A 183 -0.77 -22.73 20.53
C GLU A 183 0.52 -22.62 21.33
N VAL A 184 1.41 -21.69 20.99
CA VAL A 184 2.63 -21.39 21.76
C VAL A 184 2.26 -20.89 23.15
N CYS A 185 1.30 -19.97 23.27
CA CYS A 185 0.81 -19.48 24.57
C CYS A 185 0.11 -20.58 25.37
N ARG A 186 -0.59 -21.52 24.74
CA ARG A 186 -1.22 -22.67 25.39
C ARG A 186 -0.19 -23.71 25.84
N GLY A 187 0.91 -23.87 25.08
CA GLY A 187 2.04 -24.75 25.43
C GLY A 187 2.96 -24.18 26.53
N LEU A 188 2.98 -22.86 26.70
CA LEU A 188 3.74 -22.16 27.74
C LEU A 188 3.01 -22.15 29.11
N VAL A 189 1.73 -22.51 29.16
CA VAL A 189 1.01 -22.75 30.40
C VAL A 189 1.43 -24.12 30.95
N ASN A 190 2.69 -24.22 31.42
CA ASN A 190 3.14 -25.32 32.22
C ASN A 190 2.77 -24.99 33.67
N PRO A 191 1.88 -25.75 34.33
CA PRO A 191 1.44 -25.49 35.70
C PRO A 191 2.58 -25.52 36.72
N ALA A 192 3.78 -25.99 36.31
CA ALA A 192 4.96 -26.04 37.18
C ALA A 192 5.70 -24.68 37.29
N PHE A 193 5.42 -23.67 36.46
CA PHE A 193 6.16 -22.41 36.45
C PHE A 193 5.31 -21.15 36.74
N GLY A 194 4.03 -21.27 37.03
CA GLY A 194 3.20 -20.15 37.48
C GLY A 194 3.15 -18.92 36.55
N ALA A 195 3.52 -19.06 35.29
CA ALA A 195 3.38 -18.00 34.29
C ALA A 195 1.90 -17.89 33.92
N GLY A 196 1.26 -16.85 34.45
CA GLY A 196 -0.14 -16.56 34.22
C GLY A 196 -0.41 -16.12 32.79
N LEU A 197 -1.68 -16.22 32.40
CA LEU A 197 -2.26 -15.76 31.12
C LEU A 197 -2.16 -14.22 30.89
N ASP A 198 -1.36 -13.51 31.69
CA ASP A 198 -1.23 -12.05 31.70
C ASP A 198 -0.04 -11.54 30.89
N ASP A 199 0.61 -12.40 30.08
CA ASP A 199 1.64 -11.94 29.13
C ASP A 199 0.97 -11.11 28.03
N PRO A 200 1.34 -9.81 27.87
CA PRO A 200 0.77 -8.94 26.85
C PRO A 200 0.97 -9.46 25.42
N ALA A 201 1.96 -10.34 25.18
CA ALA A 201 2.14 -11.03 23.90
C ALA A 201 1.07 -12.09 23.62
N CYS A 202 0.33 -12.55 24.61
CA CYS A 202 -0.72 -13.55 24.50
C CYS A 202 -2.14 -12.97 24.46
N THR A 203 -2.29 -11.65 24.65
CA THR A 203 -3.54 -10.90 24.53
C THR A 203 -3.67 -10.31 23.13
N VAL A 204 -3.96 -11.15 22.13
CA VAL A 204 -4.36 -10.69 20.80
C VAL A 204 -5.87 -10.43 20.84
N ARG A 205 -6.26 -9.16 20.68
CA ARG A 205 -7.66 -8.74 20.46
C ARG A 205 -8.01 -8.88 19.01
#